data_2895f45cb64575606f1c76cc8087b949
#
_entry.id   2895f45cb64575606f1c76cc8087b949
#
_cell.length_a   1.000
_cell.length_b   1.000
_cell.length_c   1.000
_cell.angle_alpha   90.00
_cell.angle_beta   90.00
_cell.angle_gamma   90.00
#
_symmetry.space_group_name_H-M   'P 1'
#
loop_
_entity.id
_entity.type
_entity.pdbx_description
1 polymer ?
#
loop_
_entity_poly.entity_id
_entity_poly.type
_entity_poly.pdbx_seq_one_letter_code
_entity_poly.pdbx_strand_id
1 'polypeptide(L)'
;MNRSEQLQALETDTIWDIIIIGGGATGLGTALDASLRGYKTLLIEGHDFAKGTSSRSTKLVHGGVRYLEQGNIKLVREALRERGYLLNNAPHLTSIQTFIVPVFSWWEKMFYGLGLKFYDLLSGKLSLGDTQILSKKETLSHLPSINAEKLAGGILYYDGQFDDSGLAIELAATAIKKGATVINYCRATGFTKTNEKITAVECLDVLSEKKYTIKAKAIVNATGVFTNAVVQMDEPLQDDLVSPSQGIHLVIDAKFFPGIDAMMIPKTDDGRVLFAVPWHDKVVLGTTDTPIDTVSFEPIALEEEIEFIIKHINRYCTTLITRADINSVYVGLRPLVKQKTQVSSALISREHHLTVSPAGLITITGGKWTTYRKMAADAVDNATFIGKLNKEKCTTAEAKIGDELEKENRIQEILKQDASLAEKIHAKYPFTKAQIVYAVKYEMAICIEDILARRIRLLFLDARLAIELAPMVASIMAPYLEKDKSWEAAEIKSFTQLAVKYILK
;
A
#
# COMPACT_ATOMS: atom_id res chain seq x y z
N MET A 1 -2.22 -17.52 -9.13
CA MET A 1 -1.62 -18.06 -7.89
C MET A 1 -2.54 -19.13 -7.32
N ASN A 2 -2.02 -20.26 -6.86
CA ASN A 2 -2.80 -21.33 -6.24
C ASN A 2 -2.22 -21.60 -4.84
N ARG A 3 -3.02 -21.33 -3.78
CA ARG A 3 -2.54 -21.44 -2.39
C ARG A 3 -2.19 -22.88 -1.99
N SER A 4 -2.97 -23.85 -2.43
CA SER A 4 -2.73 -25.27 -2.11
C SER A 4 -1.40 -25.77 -2.68
N GLU A 5 -1.07 -25.38 -3.91
CA GLU A 5 0.23 -25.69 -4.53
C GLU A 5 1.40 -25.05 -3.75
N GLN A 6 1.22 -23.81 -3.29
CA GLN A 6 2.24 -23.12 -2.52
C GLN A 6 2.45 -23.78 -1.14
N LEU A 7 1.38 -24.24 -0.48
CA LEU A 7 1.46 -24.94 0.81
C LEU A 7 2.19 -26.29 0.70
N GLN A 8 2.03 -27.02 -0.41
CA GLN A 8 2.72 -28.29 -0.61
C GLN A 8 4.25 -28.13 -0.56
N ALA A 9 4.78 -26.98 -0.95
CA ALA A 9 6.22 -26.71 -0.86
C ALA A 9 6.73 -26.68 0.60
N LEU A 10 5.87 -26.44 1.60
CA LEU A 10 6.24 -26.45 3.02
C LEU A 10 6.35 -27.87 3.59
N GLU A 11 5.82 -28.88 2.92
CA GLU A 11 5.82 -30.27 3.38
C GLU A 11 7.12 -31.00 3.02
N THR A 12 7.98 -30.35 2.26
CA THR A 12 9.29 -30.91 1.87
C THR A 12 10.36 -30.55 2.88
N ASP A 13 11.38 -31.41 3.08
CA ASP A 13 12.55 -31.10 3.91
C ASP A 13 13.53 -30.14 3.19
N THR A 14 12.96 -29.06 2.66
CA THR A 14 13.69 -28.04 1.92
C THR A 14 14.36 -27.06 2.85
N ILE A 15 15.64 -26.78 2.63
CA ILE A 15 16.30 -25.61 3.22
C ILE A 15 16.16 -24.46 2.24
N TRP A 16 15.43 -23.42 2.66
CA TRP A 16 15.26 -22.21 1.86
C TRP A 16 16.50 -21.33 1.94
N ASP A 17 16.83 -20.65 0.84
CA ASP A 17 17.90 -19.65 0.88
C ASP A 17 17.47 -18.44 1.69
N ILE A 18 16.26 -17.94 1.43
CA ILE A 18 15.70 -16.77 2.11
C ILE A 18 14.24 -17.03 2.46
N ILE A 19 13.86 -16.85 3.74
CA ILE A 19 12.47 -16.75 4.17
C ILE A 19 12.16 -15.28 4.50
N ILE A 20 11.02 -14.80 4.01
CA ILE A 20 10.53 -13.44 4.23
C ILE A 20 9.24 -13.51 5.02
N ILE A 21 9.15 -12.76 6.12
CA ILE A 21 7.97 -12.64 6.97
C ILE A 21 7.32 -11.29 6.69
N GLY A 22 6.08 -11.33 6.16
CA GLY A 22 5.28 -10.15 5.85
C GLY A 22 4.99 -9.96 4.35
N GLY A 23 3.71 -9.95 3.98
CA GLY A 23 3.19 -9.81 2.61
C GLY A 23 2.76 -8.38 2.26
N GLY A 24 3.43 -7.37 2.83
CA GLY A 24 3.30 -5.97 2.40
C GLY A 24 4.27 -5.61 1.27
N ALA A 25 4.29 -4.34 0.88
CA ALA A 25 5.12 -3.80 -0.21
C ALA A 25 6.59 -4.25 -0.14
N THR A 26 7.21 -4.10 1.03
CA THR A 26 8.63 -4.42 1.25
C THR A 26 8.87 -5.93 1.14
N GLY A 27 8.06 -6.76 1.80
CA GLY A 27 8.24 -8.20 1.77
C GLY A 27 8.01 -8.79 0.38
N LEU A 28 6.95 -8.37 -0.32
CA LEU A 28 6.66 -8.82 -1.68
C LEU A 28 7.74 -8.36 -2.67
N GLY A 29 8.22 -7.12 -2.52
CA GLY A 29 9.37 -6.65 -3.28
C GLY A 29 10.63 -7.46 -3.01
N THR A 30 10.87 -7.85 -1.74
CA THR A 30 12.01 -8.70 -1.34
C THR A 30 11.88 -10.10 -1.94
N ALA A 31 10.67 -10.68 -1.95
CA ALA A 31 10.43 -11.99 -2.58
C ALA A 31 10.69 -11.95 -4.09
N LEU A 32 10.24 -10.89 -4.77
CA LEU A 32 10.50 -10.70 -6.19
C LEU A 32 11.99 -10.52 -6.48
N ASP A 33 12.70 -9.68 -5.73
CA ASP A 33 14.13 -9.47 -5.96
C ASP A 33 14.95 -10.74 -5.68
N ALA A 34 14.66 -11.43 -4.59
CA ALA A 34 15.34 -12.68 -4.24
C ALA A 34 15.12 -13.77 -5.31
N SER A 35 13.89 -13.93 -5.79
CA SER A 35 13.57 -14.92 -6.85
C SER A 35 14.22 -14.57 -8.19
N LEU A 36 14.27 -13.29 -8.57
CA LEU A 36 14.95 -12.83 -9.79
C LEU A 36 16.48 -13.03 -9.73
N ARG A 37 17.05 -13.05 -8.53
CA ARG A 37 18.46 -13.41 -8.31
C ARG A 37 18.69 -14.93 -8.24
N GLY A 38 17.63 -15.74 -8.39
CA GLY A 38 17.71 -17.21 -8.43
C GLY A 38 17.78 -17.88 -7.06
N TYR A 39 17.52 -17.15 -5.96
CA TYR A 39 17.50 -17.72 -4.62
C TYR A 39 16.20 -18.49 -4.38
N LYS A 40 16.29 -19.63 -3.70
CA LYS A 40 15.13 -20.41 -3.24
C LYS A 40 14.41 -19.62 -2.15
N THR A 41 13.31 -18.99 -2.55
CA THR A 41 12.65 -17.94 -1.76
C THR A 41 11.27 -18.37 -1.28
N LEU A 42 11.00 -18.19 0.01
CA LEU A 42 9.68 -18.33 0.63
C LEU A 42 9.25 -17.02 1.26
N LEU A 43 8.01 -16.62 0.98
CA LEU A 43 7.34 -15.54 1.73
C LEU A 43 6.11 -16.10 2.44
N ILE A 44 5.96 -15.77 3.74
CA ILE A 44 4.77 -16.07 4.54
C ILE A 44 4.12 -14.78 5.05
N GLU A 45 2.79 -14.71 4.93
CA GLU A 45 1.95 -13.61 5.40
C GLU A 45 0.83 -14.15 6.28
N GLY A 46 0.68 -13.59 7.48
CA GLY A 46 -0.29 -14.06 8.48
C GLY A 46 -1.76 -13.77 8.13
N HIS A 47 -1.99 -12.90 7.18
CA HIS A 47 -3.32 -12.48 6.69
C HIS A 47 -3.34 -12.54 5.15
N ASP A 48 -4.22 -11.74 4.53
CA ASP A 48 -4.12 -11.51 3.09
C ASP A 48 -3.00 -10.51 2.77
N PHE A 49 -2.46 -10.58 1.55
CA PHE A 49 -1.44 -9.65 1.08
C PHE A 49 -1.91 -8.19 1.17
N ALA A 50 -0.99 -7.32 1.59
CA ALA A 50 -1.24 -5.89 1.77
C ALA A 50 -2.34 -5.53 2.81
N LYS A 51 -2.78 -6.44 3.70
CA LYS A 51 -3.82 -6.14 4.69
C LYS A 51 -3.48 -4.94 5.59
N GLY A 52 -2.22 -4.76 5.94
CA GLY A 52 -1.74 -3.63 6.76
C GLY A 52 -1.62 -2.32 5.97
N THR A 53 -0.54 -1.59 6.20
CA THR A 53 -0.24 -0.27 5.64
C THR A 53 -0.30 -0.20 4.12
N SER A 54 0.06 -1.29 3.45
CA SER A 54 0.29 -1.30 1.99
C SER A 54 -0.97 -1.12 1.15
N SER A 55 -2.19 -1.33 1.68
CA SER A 55 -3.46 -1.02 1.00
C SER A 55 -4.10 0.29 1.46
N ARG A 56 -3.50 0.99 2.41
CA ARG A 56 -4.07 2.15 3.12
C ARG A 56 -3.28 3.44 2.88
N SER A 57 -2.60 3.53 1.73
CA SER A 57 -1.85 4.71 1.31
C SER A 57 -2.77 5.82 0.78
N THR A 58 -2.19 6.99 0.51
CA THR A 58 -2.85 8.09 -0.24
C THR A 58 -2.99 7.77 -1.74
N LYS A 59 -2.59 6.57 -2.19
CA LYS A 59 -2.58 6.14 -3.60
C LYS A 59 -1.60 6.92 -4.48
N LEU A 60 -0.54 7.47 -3.88
CA LEU A 60 0.47 8.27 -4.56
C LEU A 60 1.85 7.63 -4.46
N VAL A 61 2.57 7.59 -5.59
CA VAL A 61 3.99 7.31 -5.68
C VAL A 61 4.70 8.60 -6.09
N HIS A 62 5.37 9.23 -5.12
CA HIS A 62 5.83 10.59 -5.24
C HIS A 62 7.25 10.78 -4.70
N GLY A 63 7.98 11.76 -5.25
CA GLY A 63 9.32 12.10 -4.80
C GLY A 63 9.36 12.78 -3.44
N GLY A 64 8.21 13.30 -2.98
CA GLY A 64 8.08 13.95 -1.68
C GLY A 64 8.59 15.39 -1.67
N VAL A 65 7.87 16.28 -2.32
CA VAL A 65 8.16 17.74 -2.41
C VAL A 65 8.50 18.36 -1.05
N ARG A 66 7.82 17.90 0.03
CA ARG A 66 8.09 18.37 1.40
C ARG A 66 9.52 18.13 1.87
N TYR A 67 10.19 17.04 1.42
CA TYR A 67 11.60 16.80 1.80
C TYR A 67 12.57 17.72 1.08
N LEU A 68 12.16 18.25 -0.07
CA LEU A 68 12.91 19.30 -0.74
C LEU A 68 12.95 20.57 0.12
N GLU A 69 11.81 20.95 0.70
CA GLU A 69 11.73 22.07 1.65
C GLU A 69 12.60 21.86 2.90
N GLN A 70 12.78 20.59 3.33
CA GLN A 70 13.66 20.19 4.42
C GLN A 70 15.14 20.04 4.01
N GLY A 71 15.48 20.29 2.74
CA GLY A 71 16.84 20.18 2.21
C GLY A 71 17.34 18.76 1.94
N ASN A 72 16.48 17.72 2.06
CA ASN A 72 16.88 16.33 1.82
C ASN A 72 16.83 15.95 0.32
N ILE A 73 17.74 16.54 -0.46
CA ILE A 73 17.83 16.36 -1.93
C ILE A 73 18.09 14.89 -2.30
N LYS A 74 18.91 14.18 -1.52
CA LYS A 74 19.25 12.77 -1.77
C LYS A 74 18.01 11.89 -1.75
N LEU A 75 17.18 12.03 -0.70
CA LEU A 75 15.94 11.26 -0.55
C LEU A 75 14.93 11.58 -1.67
N VAL A 76 14.81 12.86 -2.05
CA VAL A 76 13.94 13.28 -3.16
C VAL A 76 14.39 12.65 -4.48
N ARG A 77 15.68 12.72 -4.81
CA ARG A 77 16.24 12.16 -6.04
C ARG A 77 16.07 10.63 -6.11
N GLU A 78 16.28 9.94 -4.99
CA GLU A 78 16.04 8.50 -4.90
C GLU A 78 14.57 8.17 -5.14
N ALA A 79 13.66 8.86 -4.45
CA ALA A 79 12.23 8.63 -4.60
C ALA A 79 11.72 8.94 -6.02
N LEU A 80 12.21 10.00 -6.66
CA LEU A 80 11.87 10.32 -8.05
C LEU A 80 12.33 9.23 -9.03
N ARG A 81 13.51 8.67 -8.81
CA ARG A 81 14.03 7.55 -9.61
C ARG A 81 13.18 6.30 -9.41
N GLU A 82 12.89 5.93 -8.17
CA GLU A 82 12.05 4.76 -7.85
C GLU A 82 10.62 4.93 -8.38
N ARG A 83 10.04 6.14 -8.32
CA ARG A 83 8.78 6.47 -8.97
C ARG A 83 8.83 6.17 -10.48
N GLY A 84 9.87 6.61 -11.16
CA GLY A 84 10.05 6.35 -12.59
C GLY A 84 10.15 4.86 -12.90
N TYR A 85 10.89 4.09 -12.12
CA TYR A 85 10.95 2.63 -12.29
C TYR A 85 9.57 1.99 -12.10
N LEU A 86 8.81 2.41 -11.10
CA LEU A 86 7.49 1.84 -10.84
C LEU A 86 6.51 2.10 -11.99
N LEU A 87 6.46 3.35 -12.51
CA LEU A 87 5.60 3.66 -13.67
C LEU A 87 5.98 2.84 -14.91
N ASN A 88 7.26 2.59 -15.12
CA ASN A 88 7.74 1.76 -16.23
C ASN A 88 7.44 0.27 -16.03
N ASN A 89 7.52 -0.22 -14.80
CA ASN A 89 7.42 -1.64 -14.49
C ASN A 89 5.97 -2.13 -14.35
N ALA A 90 5.05 -1.26 -13.92
CA ALA A 90 3.63 -1.56 -13.71
C ALA A 90 2.72 -0.48 -14.34
N PRO A 91 2.77 -0.22 -15.67
CA PRO A 91 2.04 0.87 -16.31
C PRO A 91 0.52 0.75 -16.19
N HIS A 92 -0.03 -0.44 -16.08
CA HIS A 92 -1.46 -0.70 -15.94
C HIS A 92 -2.00 -0.47 -14.50
N LEU A 93 -1.11 -0.38 -13.52
CA LEU A 93 -1.45 -0.09 -12.12
C LEU A 93 -1.04 1.32 -11.68
N THR A 94 -0.39 2.07 -12.57
CA THR A 94 0.15 3.40 -12.29
C THR A 94 -0.30 4.39 -13.34
N SER A 95 -0.44 5.64 -12.96
CA SER A 95 -0.75 6.74 -13.87
C SER A 95 -0.02 8.01 -13.47
N ILE A 96 0.13 8.92 -14.43
CA ILE A 96 0.60 10.27 -14.14
C ILE A 96 -0.58 11.08 -13.62
N GLN A 97 -0.41 11.67 -12.43
CA GLN A 97 -1.41 12.54 -11.82
C GLN A 97 -0.93 13.99 -11.85
N THR A 98 -1.77 14.86 -12.36
CA THR A 98 -1.57 16.30 -12.31
C THR A 98 -1.99 16.85 -10.95
N PHE A 99 -1.15 17.67 -10.36
CA PHE A 99 -1.40 18.35 -9.09
C PHE A 99 -1.42 19.85 -9.27
N ILE A 100 -2.40 20.49 -8.65
CA ILE A 100 -2.49 21.95 -8.56
C ILE A 100 -2.24 22.36 -7.11
N VAL A 101 -1.27 23.26 -6.92
CA VAL A 101 -1.03 23.96 -5.65
C VAL A 101 -1.67 25.34 -5.76
N PRO A 102 -2.84 25.61 -5.15
CA PRO A 102 -3.43 26.94 -5.15
C PRO A 102 -2.55 27.89 -4.32
N VAL A 103 -2.34 29.11 -4.82
CA VAL A 103 -1.53 30.14 -4.18
C VAL A 103 -2.33 31.43 -4.02
N PHE A 104 -2.14 32.10 -2.88
CA PHE A 104 -2.92 33.26 -2.47
C PHE A 104 -2.12 34.56 -2.42
N SER A 105 -0.81 34.46 -2.68
CA SER A 105 0.10 35.61 -2.78
C SER A 105 1.12 35.43 -3.92
N TRP A 106 1.69 36.55 -4.35
CA TRP A 106 2.77 36.53 -5.32
C TRP A 106 4.03 35.81 -4.79
N TRP A 107 4.31 35.96 -3.50
CA TRP A 107 5.45 35.30 -2.87
C TRP A 107 5.32 33.77 -2.84
N GLU A 108 4.13 33.27 -2.50
CA GLU A 108 3.82 31.83 -2.57
C GLU A 108 4.01 31.31 -3.99
N LYS A 109 3.53 32.09 -4.99
CA LYS A 109 3.63 31.73 -6.41
C LYS A 109 5.09 31.56 -6.84
N MET A 110 5.98 32.47 -6.42
CA MET A 110 7.41 32.39 -6.71
C MET A 110 8.06 31.25 -5.94
N PHE A 111 7.77 31.11 -4.64
CA PHE A 111 8.37 30.09 -3.79
C PHE A 111 8.06 28.66 -4.26
N TYR A 112 6.77 28.33 -4.40
CA TYR A 112 6.36 27.01 -4.86
C TYR A 112 6.73 26.77 -6.33
N GLY A 113 6.62 27.79 -7.18
CA GLY A 113 7.01 27.69 -8.58
C GLY A 113 8.49 27.33 -8.78
N LEU A 114 9.40 27.99 -8.07
CA LEU A 114 10.82 27.69 -8.12
C LEU A 114 11.14 26.32 -7.49
N GLY A 115 10.54 26.01 -6.35
CA GLY A 115 10.73 24.73 -5.67
C GLY A 115 10.30 23.54 -6.52
N LEU A 116 9.14 23.63 -7.18
CA LEU A 116 8.63 22.55 -8.03
C LEU A 116 9.38 22.44 -9.36
N LYS A 117 9.87 23.54 -9.94
CA LYS A 117 10.78 23.48 -11.10
C LYS A 117 12.10 22.79 -10.75
N PHE A 118 12.63 23.03 -9.54
CA PHE A 118 13.81 22.33 -9.07
C PHE A 118 13.52 20.82 -8.83
N TYR A 119 12.33 20.48 -8.35
CA TYR A 119 11.86 19.10 -8.22
C TYR A 119 11.84 18.37 -9.59
N ASP A 120 11.35 19.03 -10.66
CA ASP A 120 11.38 18.47 -12.01
C ASP A 120 12.82 18.25 -12.50
N LEU A 121 13.71 19.20 -12.26
CA LEU A 121 15.12 19.07 -12.61
C LEU A 121 15.77 17.85 -11.94
N LEU A 122 15.43 17.56 -10.68
CA LEU A 122 15.92 16.39 -9.96
C LEU A 122 15.39 15.05 -10.54
N SER A 123 14.26 15.07 -11.23
CA SER A 123 13.68 13.89 -11.92
C SER A 123 14.50 13.47 -13.15
N GLY A 124 15.20 14.40 -13.80
CA GLY A 124 16.02 14.16 -14.98
C GLY A 124 15.22 13.49 -16.11
N LYS A 125 15.72 12.37 -16.65
CA LYS A 125 15.07 11.61 -17.74
C LYS A 125 13.77 10.90 -17.32
N LEU A 126 13.48 10.84 -16.03
CA LEU A 126 12.26 10.23 -15.46
C LEU A 126 11.23 11.30 -15.05
N SER A 127 11.35 12.53 -15.61
CA SER A 127 10.33 13.58 -15.44
C SER A 127 9.01 13.13 -16.05
N LEU A 128 7.91 13.51 -15.38
CA LEU A 128 6.54 13.20 -15.80
C LEU A 128 5.87 14.36 -16.53
N GLY A 129 6.53 15.53 -16.58
CA GLY A 129 6.05 16.76 -17.19
C GLY A 129 6.71 17.97 -16.55
N ASP A 130 6.47 19.15 -17.12
CA ASP A 130 7.08 20.39 -16.68
C ASP A 130 6.14 21.17 -15.75
N THR A 131 6.68 21.67 -14.65
CA THR A 131 5.97 22.56 -13.72
C THR A 131 5.57 23.86 -14.43
N GLN A 132 4.29 24.23 -14.31
CA GLN A 132 3.72 25.43 -14.91
C GLN A 132 3.18 26.38 -13.84
N ILE A 133 3.39 27.67 -14.06
CA ILE A 133 2.83 28.72 -13.22
C ILE A 133 1.54 29.19 -13.85
N LEU A 134 0.41 28.94 -13.16
CA LEU A 134 -0.92 29.23 -13.65
C LEU A 134 -1.41 30.61 -13.22
N SER A 135 -2.16 31.27 -14.09
CA SER A 135 -2.99 32.43 -13.74
C SER A 135 -4.19 31.97 -12.87
N LYS A 136 -4.89 32.93 -12.25
CA LYS A 136 -6.15 32.66 -11.51
C LYS A 136 -7.19 31.94 -12.40
N LYS A 137 -7.34 32.39 -13.66
CA LYS A 137 -8.31 31.81 -14.60
C LYS A 137 -7.97 30.35 -14.94
N GLU A 138 -6.70 30.07 -15.22
CA GLU A 138 -6.23 28.72 -15.50
C GLU A 138 -6.37 27.82 -14.25
N THR A 139 -6.03 28.32 -13.06
CA THR A 139 -6.22 27.57 -11.81
C THR A 139 -7.69 27.16 -11.61
N LEU A 140 -8.62 28.08 -11.89
CA LEU A 140 -10.06 27.80 -11.79
C LEU A 140 -10.56 26.83 -12.86
N SER A 141 -9.91 26.76 -14.03
CA SER A 141 -10.26 25.73 -15.02
C SER A 141 -9.82 24.34 -14.63
N HIS A 142 -8.72 24.21 -13.88
CA HIS A 142 -8.24 22.95 -13.32
C HIS A 142 -9.00 22.54 -12.04
N LEU A 143 -9.30 23.49 -11.18
CA LEU A 143 -10.00 23.29 -9.90
C LEU A 143 -11.27 24.16 -9.84
N PRO A 144 -12.36 23.80 -10.53
CA PRO A 144 -13.56 24.64 -10.63
C PRO A 144 -14.31 24.80 -9.31
N SER A 145 -14.12 23.90 -8.36
CA SER A 145 -14.73 23.96 -7.03
C SER A 145 -13.93 24.76 -5.98
N ILE A 146 -12.76 25.31 -6.36
CA ILE A 146 -11.97 26.09 -5.41
C ILE A 146 -12.56 27.48 -5.19
N ASN A 147 -12.47 28.00 -3.96
CA ASN A 147 -12.87 29.37 -3.63
C ASN A 147 -11.94 30.37 -4.35
N ALA A 148 -12.51 31.18 -5.24
CA ALA A 148 -11.80 32.20 -6.00
C ALA A 148 -11.42 33.44 -5.18
N GLU A 149 -11.99 33.62 -3.98
CA GLU A 149 -11.65 34.76 -3.12
C GLU A 149 -10.17 34.68 -2.71
N LYS A 150 -9.46 35.78 -2.89
CA LYS A 150 -8.01 35.87 -2.60
C LYS A 150 -7.09 34.94 -3.42
N LEU A 151 -7.62 34.12 -4.35
CA LEU A 151 -6.81 33.28 -5.20
C LEU A 151 -5.95 34.13 -6.16
N ALA A 152 -4.63 33.99 -6.08
CA ALA A 152 -3.66 34.68 -6.96
C ALA A 152 -3.26 33.85 -8.18
N GLY A 153 -3.48 32.53 -8.13
CA GLY A 153 -3.13 31.59 -9.20
C GLY A 153 -2.83 30.21 -8.64
N GLY A 154 -2.09 29.39 -9.39
CA GLY A 154 -1.69 28.07 -8.98
C GLY A 154 -0.35 27.65 -9.57
N ILE A 155 0.19 26.55 -9.06
CA ILE A 155 1.33 25.87 -9.66
C ILE A 155 0.87 24.46 -10.02
N LEU A 156 1.04 24.11 -11.30
CA LEU A 156 0.80 22.77 -11.81
C LEU A 156 2.11 21.99 -11.80
N TYR A 157 2.06 20.77 -11.28
CA TYR A 157 3.18 19.82 -11.33
C TYR A 157 2.65 18.39 -11.46
N TYR A 158 3.54 17.43 -11.67
CA TYR A 158 3.19 16.04 -11.92
C TYR A 158 3.83 15.11 -10.89
N ASP A 159 3.05 14.11 -10.45
CA ASP A 159 3.56 12.99 -9.67
C ASP A 159 2.83 11.70 -10.09
N GLY A 160 3.14 10.56 -9.47
CA GLY A 160 2.51 9.29 -9.81
C GLY A 160 1.31 8.97 -8.91
N GLN A 161 0.26 8.40 -9.50
CA GLN A 161 -0.83 7.72 -8.79
C GLN A 161 -0.74 6.22 -9.05
N PHE A 162 -1.25 5.38 -8.15
CA PHE A 162 -1.23 3.93 -8.33
C PHE A 162 -2.32 3.20 -7.53
N ASP A 163 -2.65 1.97 -7.96
CA ASP A 163 -3.40 1.04 -7.13
C ASP A 163 -2.43 0.28 -6.21
N ASP A 164 -2.40 0.65 -4.95
CA ASP A 164 -1.45 0.14 -3.97
C ASP A 164 -1.64 -1.35 -3.64
N SER A 165 -2.87 -1.83 -3.47
CA SER A 165 -3.11 -3.25 -3.22
C SER A 165 -3.06 -4.09 -4.49
N GLY A 166 -3.53 -3.56 -5.63
CA GLY A 166 -3.37 -4.20 -6.92
C GLY A 166 -1.89 -4.48 -7.21
N LEU A 167 -1.02 -3.48 -6.98
CA LEU A 167 0.43 -3.65 -7.12
C LEU A 167 0.99 -4.73 -6.19
N ALA A 168 0.53 -4.79 -4.93
CA ALA A 168 0.99 -5.82 -4.00
C ALA A 168 0.59 -7.23 -4.45
N ILE A 169 -0.65 -7.41 -4.94
CA ILE A 169 -1.14 -8.68 -5.46
C ILE A 169 -0.34 -9.12 -6.69
N GLU A 170 -0.07 -8.19 -7.61
CA GLU A 170 0.70 -8.51 -8.79
C GLU A 170 2.20 -8.71 -8.52
N LEU A 171 2.75 -8.09 -7.49
CA LEU A 171 4.09 -8.42 -6.98
C LEU A 171 4.14 -9.88 -6.49
N ALA A 172 3.13 -10.33 -5.72
CA ALA A 172 3.04 -11.71 -5.27
C ALA A 172 2.96 -12.68 -6.45
N ALA A 173 2.07 -12.40 -7.42
CA ALA A 173 1.91 -13.20 -8.62
C ALA A 173 3.21 -13.27 -9.45
N THR A 174 3.88 -12.12 -9.61
CA THR A 174 5.14 -12.04 -10.36
C THR A 174 6.26 -12.79 -9.65
N ALA A 175 6.36 -12.68 -8.33
CA ALA A 175 7.35 -13.42 -7.54
C ALA A 175 7.16 -14.94 -7.69
N ILE A 176 5.91 -15.44 -7.63
CA ILE A 176 5.59 -16.86 -7.88
C ILE A 176 5.98 -17.27 -9.31
N LYS A 177 5.64 -16.45 -10.32
CA LYS A 177 6.01 -16.70 -11.74
C LYS A 177 7.53 -16.73 -11.92
N LYS A 178 8.30 -16.10 -11.02
CA LYS A 178 9.77 -16.11 -10.98
C LYS A 178 10.37 -17.17 -10.05
N GLY A 179 9.55 -18.09 -9.53
CA GLY A 179 9.99 -19.25 -8.75
C GLY A 179 9.99 -19.08 -7.24
N ALA A 180 9.47 -17.96 -6.71
CA ALA A 180 9.23 -17.85 -5.28
C ALA A 180 8.00 -18.68 -4.85
N THR A 181 8.03 -19.20 -3.63
CA THR A 181 6.83 -19.64 -2.92
C THR A 181 6.30 -18.50 -2.07
N VAL A 182 5.01 -18.14 -2.25
CA VAL A 182 4.38 -17.01 -1.56
C VAL A 182 3.03 -17.46 -1.00
N ILE A 183 2.85 -17.36 0.31
CA ILE A 183 1.69 -17.92 1.02
C ILE A 183 1.06 -16.86 1.90
N ASN A 184 -0.23 -16.58 1.70
CA ASN A 184 -1.05 -15.79 2.60
C ASN A 184 -1.72 -16.69 3.67
N TYR A 185 -2.25 -16.10 4.74
CA TYR A 185 -2.84 -16.80 5.89
C TYR A 185 -1.89 -17.85 6.52
N CYS A 186 -0.57 -17.60 6.44
CA CYS A 186 0.46 -18.40 7.09
C CYS A 186 1.29 -17.48 8.00
N ARG A 187 1.04 -17.56 9.30
CA ARG A 187 1.57 -16.62 10.31
C ARG A 187 2.82 -17.17 10.98
N ALA A 188 3.92 -16.40 10.98
CA ALA A 188 5.08 -16.70 11.81
C ALA A 188 4.70 -16.66 13.30
N THR A 189 5.14 -17.65 14.05
CA THR A 189 4.82 -17.81 15.47
C THR A 189 6.07 -17.89 16.37
N GLY A 190 7.25 -18.09 15.77
CA GLY A 190 8.50 -18.17 16.50
C GLY A 190 9.68 -18.53 15.62
N PHE A 191 10.82 -18.75 16.27
CA PHE A 191 12.06 -19.14 15.63
C PHE A 191 12.70 -20.32 16.36
N THR A 192 13.22 -21.26 15.58
CA THR A 192 14.11 -22.31 16.11
C THR A 192 15.55 -21.84 15.99
N LYS A 193 16.32 -21.93 17.10
CA LYS A 193 17.73 -21.55 17.15
C LYS A 193 18.64 -22.76 17.36
N THR A 194 19.80 -22.76 16.68
CA THR A 194 20.90 -23.71 16.89
C THR A 194 22.18 -22.92 17.10
N ASN A 195 22.86 -23.14 18.20
CA ASN A 195 24.05 -22.37 18.58
C ASN A 195 23.80 -20.84 18.52
N GLU A 196 22.72 -20.41 19.15
CA GLU A 196 22.28 -19.01 19.23
C GLU A 196 21.94 -18.34 17.86
N LYS A 197 21.99 -19.08 16.76
CA LYS A 197 21.60 -18.59 15.42
C LYS A 197 20.24 -19.14 15.03
N ILE A 198 19.42 -18.31 14.43
CA ILE A 198 18.12 -18.72 13.87
C ILE A 198 18.41 -19.65 12.68
N THR A 199 17.79 -20.83 12.69
CA THR A 199 17.91 -21.83 11.64
C THR A 199 16.58 -22.22 11.00
N ALA A 200 15.45 -21.87 11.65
CA ALA A 200 14.12 -22.10 11.10
C ALA A 200 13.11 -21.07 11.60
N VAL A 201 12.04 -20.91 10.83
CA VAL A 201 10.82 -20.15 11.20
C VAL A 201 9.74 -21.16 11.58
N GLU A 202 9.10 -20.95 12.72
CA GLU A 202 7.87 -21.63 13.10
C GLU A 202 6.68 -20.83 12.59
N CYS A 203 5.75 -21.49 11.92
CA CYS A 203 4.55 -20.82 11.41
C CYS A 203 3.30 -21.69 11.51
N LEU A 204 2.17 -21.02 11.49
CA LEU A 204 0.82 -21.60 11.55
C LEU A 204 0.06 -21.24 10.28
N ASP A 205 -0.40 -22.23 9.53
CA ASP A 205 -1.46 -22.03 8.55
C ASP A 205 -2.77 -21.73 9.30
N VAL A 206 -3.23 -20.49 9.21
CA VAL A 206 -4.39 -20.00 9.98
C VAL A 206 -5.69 -20.67 9.56
N LEU A 207 -5.77 -21.23 8.35
CA LEU A 207 -6.98 -21.82 7.80
C LEU A 207 -7.13 -23.30 8.18
N SER A 208 -6.05 -24.05 8.22
CA SER A 208 -6.05 -25.48 8.57
C SER A 208 -5.54 -25.77 9.98
N GLU A 209 -5.07 -24.74 10.69
CA GLU A 209 -4.39 -24.84 11.99
C GLU A 209 -3.13 -25.73 12.00
N LYS A 210 -2.62 -26.08 10.81
CA LYS A 210 -1.40 -26.86 10.67
C LYS A 210 -0.15 -26.03 10.98
N LYS A 211 0.74 -26.58 11.79
CA LYS A 211 2.02 -25.96 12.16
C LYS A 211 3.14 -26.49 11.30
N TYR A 212 4.08 -25.62 10.98
CA TYR A 212 5.28 -25.94 10.21
C TYR A 212 6.52 -25.37 10.90
N THR A 213 7.65 -26.08 10.74
CA THR A 213 8.99 -25.59 11.10
C THR A 213 9.84 -25.61 9.84
N ILE A 214 10.19 -24.43 9.33
CA ILE A 214 10.76 -24.26 8.00
C ILE A 214 12.18 -23.76 8.09
N LYS A 215 13.14 -24.56 7.63
CA LYS A 215 14.58 -24.27 7.68
C LYS A 215 14.98 -23.23 6.63
N ALA A 216 15.87 -22.31 7.01
CA ALA A 216 16.40 -21.28 6.10
C ALA A 216 17.85 -20.92 6.40
N LYS A 217 18.56 -20.39 5.38
CA LYS A 217 19.89 -19.81 5.52
C LYS A 217 19.86 -18.36 6.00
N ALA A 218 18.82 -17.60 5.58
CA ALA A 218 18.58 -16.23 6.02
C ALA A 218 17.08 -15.97 6.20
N ILE A 219 16.73 -15.11 7.15
CA ILE A 219 15.35 -14.75 7.47
C ILE A 219 15.22 -13.24 7.51
N VAL A 220 14.22 -12.71 6.79
CA VAL A 220 13.92 -11.27 6.68
C VAL A 220 12.59 -10.97 7.35
N ASN A 221 12.58 -10.11 8.35
CA ASN A 221 11.40 -9.49 8.93
C ASN A 221 11.06 -8.22 8.13
N ALA A 222 9.96 -8.26 7.38
CA ALA A 222 9.43 -7.15 6.58
C ALA A 222 7.97 -6.83 6.96
N THR A 223 7.62 -6.95 8.26
CA THR A 223 6.26 -6.87 8.77
C THR A 223 5.78 -5.43 9.07
N GLY A 224 6.53 -4.41 8.64
CA GLY A 224 6.12 -3.00 8.71
C GLY A 224 5.83 -2.54 10.14
N VAL A 225 4.61 -2.12 10.45
CA VAL A 225 4.24 -1.67 11.80
C VAL A 225 4.23 -2.77 12.85
N PHE A 226 4.21 -4.04 12.43
CA PHE A 226 4.27 -5.21 13.31
C PHE A 226 5.71 -5.71 13.53
N THR A 227 6.71 -4.95 13.09
CA THR A 227 8.14 -5.29 13.20
C THR A 227 8.54 -5.67 14.62
N ASN A 228 8.11 -4.91 15.62
CA ASN A 228 8.47 -5.13 17.03
C ASN A 228 8.03 -6.52 17.51
N ALA A 229 6.81 -6.96 17.16
CA ALA A 229 6.30 -8.26 17.55
C ALA A 229 7.17 -9.43 17.04
N VAL A 230 7.69 -9.33 15.81
CA VAL A 230 8.56 -10.35 15.23
C VAL A 230 9.99 -10.26 15.80
N VAL A 231 10.49 -9.06 16.06
CA VAL A 231 11.80 -8.88 16.73
C VAL A 231 11.76 -9.49 18.15
N GLN A 232 10.66 -9.29 18.89
CA GLN A 232 10.50 -9.85 20.24
C GLN A 232 10.37 -11.39 20.28
N MET A 233 10.03 -12.05 19.15
CA MET A 233 10.14 -13.51 19.05
C MET A 233 11.60 -13.98 19.06
N ASP A 234 12.53 -13.15 18.58
CA ASP A 234 13.97 -13.43 18.59
C ASP A 234 14.63 -12.92 19.89
N GLU A 235 14.38 -11.65 20.22
CA GLU A 235 14.97 -10.95 21.36
C GLU A 235 13.86 -10.34 22.24
N PRO A 236 13.29 -11.08 23.22
CA PRO A 236 12.12 -10.63 23.99
C PRO A 236 12.31 -9.31 24.78
N LEU A 237 13.54 -8.94 25.10
CA LEU A 237 13.89 -7.73 25.85
C LEU A 237 14.36 -6.59 24.95
N GLN A 238 14.33 -6.76 23.63
CA GLN A 238 14.73 -5.72 22.68
C GLN A 238 13.75 -4.53 22.73
N ASP A 239 14.30 -3.34 22.79
CA ASP A 239 13.55 -2.10 22.65
C ASP A 239 12.84 -2.01 21.29
N ASP A 240 11.69 -1.35 21.29
CA ASP A 240 10.94 -1.12 20.07
C ASP A 240 11.75 -0.38 19.01
N LEU A 241 11.83 -0.95 17.80
CA LEU A 241 12.45 -0.33 16.63
C LEU A 241 11.50 0.64 15.92
N VAL A 242 10.18 0.41 16.04
CA VAL A 242 9.14 1.18 15.37
C VAL A 242 8.31 1.92 16.40
N SER A 243 8.11 3.22 16.14
CA SER A 243 7.12 4.08 16.80
C SER A 243 6.02 4.38 15.79
N PRO A 244 4.85 3.74 15.88
CA PRO A 244 3.83 3.86 14.86
C PRO A 244 3.14 5.21 14.89
N SER A 245 2.73 5.70 13.71
CA SER A 245 1.87 6.88 13.56
C SER A 245 0.73 6.54 12.62
N GLN A 246 -0.50 6.94 12.97
CA GLN A 246 -1.63 6.79 12.07
C GLN A 246 -1.86 8.02 11.20
N GLY A 247 -2.46 7.77 10.03
CA GLY A 247 -2.95 8.83 9.16
C GLY A 247 -4.24 8.39 8.52
N ILE A 248 -5.28 9.23 8.62
CA ILE A 248 -6.59 8.92 8.09
C ILE A 248 -6.79 9.49 6.68
N HIS A 249 -7.73 8.89 5.96
CA HIS A 249 -8.24 9.40 4.70
C HIS A 249 -9.76 9.36 4.72
N LEU A 250 -10.37 10.45 4.26
CA LEU A 250 -11.81 10.55 4.03
C LEU A 250 -12.08 10.42 2.53
N VAL A 251 -13.11 9.70 2.16
CA VAL A 251 -13.49 9.48 0.75
C VAL A 251 -14.87 10.10 0.50
N ILE A 252 -14.93 10.98 -0.50
CA ILE A 252 -16.14 11.71 -0.90
C ILE A 252 -16.45 11.52 -2.38
N ASP A 253 -17.64 11.91 -2.80
CA ASP A 253 -18.01 11.88 -4.21
C ASP A 253 -17.23 12.90 -5.04
N ALA A 254 -16.88 12.55 -6.28
CA ALA A 254 -16.16 13.41 -7.23
C ALA A 254 -16.90 14.73 -7.53
N LYS A 255 -18.22 14.81 -7.29
CA LYS A 255 -19.00 16.04 -7.47
C LYS A 255 -18.49 17.24 -6.67
N PHE A 256 -17.80 17.00 -5.53
CA PHE A 256 -17.21 18.06 -4.70
C PHE A 256 -15.90 18.62 -5.29
N PHE A 257 -15.19 17.82 -6.08
CA PHE A 257 -13.97 18.19 -6.80
C PHE A 257 -14.06 17.67 -8.23
N PRO A 258 -14.91 18.30 -9.07
CA PRO A 258 -15.07 17.89 -10.46
C PRO A 258 -13.77 18.12 -11.24
N GLY A 259 -13.41 17.15 -12.07
CA GLY A 259 -12.17 17.14 -12.84
C GLY A 259 -11.25 15.97 -12.51
N ILE A 260 -10.09 15.97 -13.13
CA ILE A 260 -9.10 14.90 -13.01
C ILE A 260 -7.86 15.34 -12.23
N ASP A 261 -7.75 16.62 -11.90
CA ASP A 261 -6.58 17.19 -11.25
C ASP A 261 -6.69 17.06 -9.74
N ALA A 262 -5.57 16.67 -9.12
CA ALA A 262 -5.46 16.63 -7.67
C ALA A 262 -5.12 18.02 -7.12
N MET A 263 -5.63 18.34 -5.94
CA MET A 263 -5.24 19.54 -5.20
C MET A 263 -4.26 19.20 -4.10
N MET A 264 -3.17 19.94 -4.01
CA MET A 264 -2.25 19.91 -2.88
C MET A 264 -2.39 21.20 -2.06
N ILE A 265 -2.76 21.08 -0.79
CA ILE A 265 -2.72 22.15 0.20
C ILE A 265 -1.34 22.11 0.85
N PRO A 266 -0.47 23.08 0.58
CA PRO A 266 0.94 22.97 0.98
C PRO A 266 1.16 23.15 2.47
N LYS A 267 0.24 23.83 3.17
CA LYS A 267 0.38 24.12 4.60
C LYS A 267 -0.99 24.18 5.29
N THR A 268 -1.17 23.32 6.27
CA THR A 268 -2.28 23.33 7.23
C THR A 268 -1.91 24.12 8.50
N ASP A 269 -2.83 24.27 9.46
CA ASP A 269 -2.58 25.00 10.72
C ASP A 269 -1.40 24.44 11.51
N ASP A 270 -1.12 23.14 11.39
CA ASP A 270 0.00 22.43 12.03
C ASP A 270 1.22 22.20 11.11
N GLY A 271 1.23 22.83 9.93
CA GLY A 271 2.34 22.75 8.98
C GLY A 271 2.38 21.47 8.14
N ARG A 272 1.38 20.61 8.20
CA ARG A 272 1.27 19.41 7.34
C ARG A 272 0.76 19.76 5.95
N VAL A 273 1.05 18.88 5.00
CA VAL A 273 0.47 18.90 3.63
C VAL A 273 -0.79 18.05 3.61
N LEU A 274 -1.84 18.54 2.97
CA LEU A 274 -3.08 17.80 2.75
C LEU A 274 -3.36 17.69 1.25
N PHE A 275 -3.92 16.57 0.84
CA PHE A 275 -4.25 16.31 -0.55
C PHE A 275 -5.75 16.07 -0.73
N ALA A 276 -6.29 16.47 -1.89
CA ALA A 276 -7.54 15.98 -2.44
C ALA A 276 -7.21 15.32 -3.79
N VAL A 277 -7.32 13.99 -3.86
CA VAL A 277 -6.85 13.21 -5.00
C VAL A 277 -8.01 12.46 -5.63
N PRO A 278 -8.34 12.68 -6.92
CA PRO A 278 -9.30 11.88 -7.65
C PRO A 278 -8.90 10.41 -7.69
N TRP A 279 -9.83 9.49 -7.42
CA TRP A 279 -9.59 8.06 -7.43
C TRP A 279 -10.91 7.29 -7.64
N HIS A 280 -11.08 6.57 -8.76
CA HIS A 280 -12.28 5.80 -9.12
C HIS A 280 -13.61 6.54 -8.89
N ASP A 281 -13.85 7.65 -9.54
CA ASP A 281 -15.05 8.49 -9.41
C ASP A 281 -15.33 9.03 -7.99
N LYS A 282 -14.33 8.96 -7.13
CA LYS A 282 -14.31 9.54 -5.78
C LYS A 282 -13.13 10.49 -5.63
N VAL A 283 -13.05 11.14 -4.49
CA VAL A 283 -11.90 11.94 -4.08
C VAL A 283 -11.42 11.49 -2.71
N VAL A 284 -10.14 11.16 -2.62
CA VAL A 284 -9.45 10.83 -1.37
C VAL A 284 -8.89 12.09 -0.76
N LEU A 285 -9.32 12.42 0.44
CA LEU A 285 -8.87 13.56 1.24
C LEU A 285 -7.93 13.06 2.36
N GLY A 286 -6.74 13.57 2.46
CA GLY A 286 -5.80 13.14 3.49
C GLY A 286 -4.41 13.74 3.31
N THR A 287 -3.56 13.58 4.28
CA THR A 287 -3.67 12.67 5.43
C THR A 287 -3.28 13.38 6.73
N THR A 288 -3.67 12.81 7.86
CA THR A 288 -3.20 13.20 9.19
C THR A 288 -1.88 12.49 9.56
N ASP A 289 -1.32 12.84 10.71
CA ASP A 289 -0.11 12.19 11.24
C ASP A 289 -0.16 12.25 12.78
N THR A 290 -0.71 11.20 13.39
CA THR A 290 -0.97 11.13 14.82
C THR A 290 -0.21 9.95 15.43
N PRO A 291 0.73 10.18 16.37
CA PRO A 291 1.41 9.11 17.09
C PRO A 291 0.41 8.22 17.82
N ILE A 292 0.65 6.91 17.82
CA ILE A 292 -0.17 5.92 18.53
C ILE A 292 0.72 4.93 19.28
N ASP A 293 0.20 4.39 20.39
CA ASP A 293 0.93 3.41 21.21
C ASP A 293 0.61 1.96 20.82
N THR A 294 -0.57 1.72 20.23
CA THR A 294 -1.04 0.36 19.93
C THR A 294 -1.25 0.15 18.44
N VAL A 295 -0.63 -0.88 17.88
CA VAL A 295 -0.83 -1.27 16.48
C VAL A 295 -2.03 -2.19 16.35
N SER A 296 -2.83 -1.97 15.30
CA SER A 296 -3.98 -2.82 14.94
C SER A 296 -4.03 -2.99 13.42
N PHE A 297 -4.55 -4.12 12.96
CA PHE A 297 -4.89 -4.29 11.53
C PHE A 297 -6.08 -3.43 11.11
N GLU A 298 -6.95 -3.07 12.06
CA GLU A 298 -8.12 -2.22 11.84
C GLU A 298 -8.10 -1.02 12.80
N PRO A 299 -7.18 -0.06 12.59
CA PRO A 299 -7.13 1.17 13.37
C PRO A 299 -8.37 2.03 13.08
N ILE A 300 -8.77 2.84 14.05
CA ILE A 300 -9.98 3.68 13.99
C ILE A 300 -9.53 5.14 13.90
N ALA A 301 -10.19 5.92 13.03
CA ALA A 301 -9.98 7.35 12.92
C ALA A 301 -10.39 8.07 14.22
N LEU A 302 -9.57 9.00 14.67
CA LEU A 302 -9.89 9.85 15.80
C LEU A 302 -10.79 11.02 15.36
N GLU A 303 -11.64 11.48 16.24
CA GLU A 303 -12.58 12.56 15.94
C GLU A 303 -11.86 13.84 15.51
N GLU A 304 -10.80 14.20 16.22
CA GLU A 304 -9.97 15.37 15.89
C GLU A 304 -9.30 15.27 14.50
N GLU A 305 -9.00 14.06 14.02
CA GLU A 305 -8.41 13.85 12.68
C GLU A 305 -9.46 14.08 11.58
N ILE A 306 -10.70 13.64 11.82
CA ILE A 306 -11.83 13.83 10.90
C ILE A 306 -12.13 15.31 10.75
N GLU A 307 -12.33 15.99 11.89
CA GLU A 307 -12.61 17.44 11.94
C GLU A 307 -11.46 18.25 11.32
N PHE A 308 -10.22 17.84 11.55
CA PHE A 308 -9.04 18.48 10.97
C PHE A 308 -9.09 18.47 9.42
N ILE A 309 -9.37 17.32 8.80
CA ILE A 309 -9.43 17.22 7.34
C ILE A 309 -10.60 18.04 6.79
N ILE A 310 -11.81 17.89 7.35
CA ILE A 310 -13.01 18.60 6.90
C ILE A 310 -12.79 20.12 6.98
N LYS A 311 -12.29 20.60 8.13
CA LYS A 311 -12.01 22.03 8.35
C LYS A 311 -11.04 22.59 7.31
N HIS A 312 -9.92 21.88 7.04
CA HIS A 312 -8.90 22.41 6.14
C HIS A 312 -9.33 22.37 4.68
N ILE A 313 -10.00 21.32 4.25
CA ILE A 313 -10.52 21.22 2.88
C ILE A 313 -11.58 22.31 2.62
N ASN A 314 -12.49 22.53 3.57
CA ASN A 314 -13.57 23.50 3.44
C ASN A 314 -13.08 24.96 3.33
N ARG A 315 -11.87 25.27 3.75
CA ARG A 315 -11.26 26.61 3.51
C ARG A 315 -10.99 26.89 2.03
N TYR A 316 -10.85 25.84 1.24
CA TYR A 316 -10.50 25.94 -0.17
C TYR A 316 -11.71 25.73 -1.09
N CYS A 317 -12.80 25.15 -0.62
CA CYS A 317 -13.93 24.74 -1.45
C CYS A 317 -15.05 25.78 -1.44
N THR A 318 -15.76 25.89 -2.58
CA THR A 318 -17.01 26.66 -2.70
C THR A 318 -18.19 25.92 -2.08
N THR A 319 -18.21 24.59 -2.17
CA THR A 319 -19.23 23.73 -1.55
C THR A 319 -18.66 23.09 -0.31
N LEU A 320 -19.31 23.31 0.83
CA LEU A 320 -18.88 22.74 2.10
C LEU A 320 -19.14 21.24 2.14
N ILE A 321 -18.12 20.50 2.57
CA ILE A 321 -18.17 19.07 2.83
C ILE A 321 -18.55 18.87 4.28
N THR A 322 -19.50 17.98 4.54
CA THR A 322 -19.96 17.59 5.86
C THR A 322 -19.68 16.11 6.13
N ARG A 323 -19.87 15.66 7.36
CA ARG A 323 -19.72 14.24 7.73
C ARG A 323 -20.63 13.32 6.92
N ALA A 324 -21.84 13.80 6.58
CA ALA A 324 -22.81 13.05 5.80
C ALA A 324 -22.35 12.77 4.35
N ASP A 325 -21.41 13.55 3.84
CA ASP A 325 -20.85 13.41 2.48
C ASP A 325 -19.72 12.38 2.40
N ILE A 326 -19.27 11.85 3.56
CA ILE A 326 -18.19 10.87 3.62
C ILE A 326 -18.74 9.48 3.31
N ASN A 327 -18.23 8.88 2.23
CA ASN A 327 -18.60 7.54 1.77
C ASN A 327 -17.82 6.45 2.53
N SER A 328 -16.56 6.74 2.86
CA SER A 328 -15.70 5.83 3.64
C SER A 328 -14.61 6.62 4.37
N VAL A 329 -14.17 6.08 5.50
CA VAL A 329 -12.96 6.51 6.21
C VAL A 329 -12.02 5.33 6.36
N TYR A 330 -10.73 5.50 6.06
CA TYR A 330 -9.74 4.48 6.32
C TYR A 330 -8.48 5.05 6.95
N VAL A 331 -7.82 4.21 7.73
CA VAL A 331 -6.66 4.59 8.54
C VAL A 331 -5.47 3.73 8.15
N GLY A 332 -4.36 4.38 7.81
CA GLY A 332 -3.08 3.72 7.55
C GLY A 332 -2.09 3.96 8.70
N LEU A 333 -1.37 2.93 9.11
CA LEU A 333 -0.30 3.03 10.11
C LEU A 333 1.06 3.15 9.43
N ARG A 334 1.87 4.13 9.84
CA ARG A 334 3.24 4.32 9.34
C ARG A 334 4.24 3.67 10.28
N PRO A 335 5.15 2.82 9.81
CA PRO A 335 6.22 2.24 10.60
C PRO A 335 7.38 3.24 10.74
N LEU A 336 7.19 4.31 11.53
CA LEU A 336 8.27 5.27 11.75
C LEU A 336 9.36 4.64 12.61
N VAL A 337 10.62 4.83 12.22
CA VAL A 337 11.77 4.31 12.97
C VAL A 337 11.95 5.13 14.24
N LYS A 338 11.98 4.47 15.40
CA LYS A 338 12.18 5.11 16.69
C LYS A 338 13.53 5.80 16.75
N GLN A 339 13.54 7.09 17.05
CA GLN A 339 14.77 7.86 17.23
C GLN A 339 15.14 7.96 18.71
N LYS A 340 16.45 8.00 19.01
CA LYS A 340 16.95 8.14 20.39
C LYS A 340 16.58 9.47 21.05
N THR A 341 16.21 10.49 20.27
CA THR A 341 15.78 11.80 20.74
C THR A 341 14.30 12.02 20.41
N GLN A 342 13.55 12.62 21.32
CA GLN A 342 12.15 12.99 21.08
C GLN A 342 12.08 14.10 20.01
N VAL A 343 11.73 13.70 18.80
CA VAL A 343 11.47 14.61 17.66
C VAL A 343 10.02 14.40 17.24
N SER A 344 9.33 15.45 16.82
CA SER A 344 7.97 15.36 16.31
C SER A 344 7.92 14.35 15.13
N SER A 345 6.87 13.53 15.05
CA SER A 345 6.68 12.50 13.99
C SER A 345 6.81 13.08 12.58
N ALA A 346 6.46 14.36 12.42
CA ALA A 346 6.58 15.10 11.17
C ALA A 346 8.04 15.35 10.70
N LEU A 347 9.01 15.30 11.62
CA LEU A 347 10.45 15.53 11.37
C LEU A 347 11.25 14.22 11.32
N ILE A 348 10.64 13.07 11.68
CA ILE A 348 11.32 11.78 11.62
C ILE A 348 11.65 11.45 10.16
N SER A 349 12.91 11.12 9.90
CA SER A 349 13.36 10.66 8.58
C SER A 349 12.52 9.46 8.13
N ARG A 350 12.10 9.49 6.87
CA ARG A 350 11.40 8.38 6.22
C ARG A 350 12.35 7.54 5.36
N GLU A 351 13.62 7.57 5.66
CA GLU A 351 14.57 6.57 5.17
C GLU A 351 14.22 5.21 5.79
N HIS A 352 14.44 4.16 5.04
CA HIS A 352 14.30 2.83 5.61
C HIS A 352 15.47 2.52 6.55
N HIS A 353 15.20 1.67 7.51
CA HIS A 353 16.18 1.20 8.48
C HIS A 353 16.32 -0.32 8.39
N LEU A 354 17.56 -0.78 8.35
CA LEU A 354 17.89 -2.19 8.29
C LEU A 354 18.82 -2.54 9.46
N THR A 355 18.44 -3.55 10.20
CA THR A 355 19.23 -4.11 11.31
C THR A 355 19.35 -5.60 11.17
N VAL A 356 20.38 -6.17 11.80
CA VAL A 356 20.58 -7.62 11.90
C VAL A 356 20.80 -7.95 13.37
N SER A 357 19.96 -8.84 13.92
CA SER A 357 20.11 -9.28 15.31
C SER A 357 21.36 -10.15 15.50
N PRO A 358 21.84 -10.34 16.73
CA PRO A 358 22.90 -11.29 17.03
C PRO A 358 22.60 -12.71 16.56
N ALA A 359 21.33 -13.12 16.57
CA ALA A 359 20.88 -14.42 16.07
C ALA A 359 20.75 -14.50 14.54
N GLY A 360 20.86 -13.37 13.82
CA GLY A 360 20.86 -13.31 12.36
C GLY A 360 19.52 -12.94 11.74
N LEU A 361 18.52 -12.50 12.52
CA LEU A 361 17.27 -11.94 11.97
C LEU A 361 17.55 -10.59 11.30
N ILE A 362 17.28 -10.52 10.00
CA ILE A 362 17.37 -9.28 9.23
C ILE A 362 16.04 -8.56 9.35
N THR A 363 16.02 -7.36 9.88
CA THR A 363 14.79 -6.56 10.02
C THR A 363 14.89 -5.31 9.17
N ILE A 364 13.90 -5.13 8.28
CA ILE A 364 13.77 -3.92 7.45
C ILE A 364 12.43 -3.25 7.70
N THR A 365 12.49 -1.95 8.05
CA THR A 365 11.30 -1.15 8.39
C THR A 365 11.46 0.30 7.97
N GLY A 366 10.42 1.11 8.16
CA GLY A 366 10.41 2.50 7.68
C GLY A 366 10.14 2.58 6.18
N GLY A 367 10.72 3.60 5.53
CA GLY A 367 10.61 3.82 4.09
C GLY A 367 9.18 4.17 3.62
N LYS A 368 8.91 3.92 2.34
CA LYS A 368 7.65 4.21 1.66
C LYS A 368 7.36 3.20 0.56
N TRP A 369 6.10 3.16 0.11
CA TRP A 369 5.75 2.46 -1.13
C TRP A 369 6.65 2.86 -2.31
N THR A 370 6.88 4.14 -2.52
CA THR A 370 7.73 4.64 -3.62
C THR A 370 9.11 3.99 -3.64
N THR A 371 9.70 3.68 -2.46
CA THR A 371 11.05 3.13 -2.33
C THR A 371 11.09 1.63 -2.00
N TYR A 372 9.95 0.91 -2.09
CA TYR A 372 9.85 -0.51 -1.72
C TYR A 372 10.89 -1.38 -2.44
N ARG A 373 11.16 -1.10 -3.74
CA ARG A 373 12.13 -1.84 -4.55
C ARG A 373 13.56 -1.70 -4.02
N LYS A 374 13.94 -0.46 -3.64
CA LYS A 374 15.27 -0.21 -3.04
C LYS A 374 15.39 -0.87 -1.67
N MET A 375 14.34 -0.80 -0.84
CA MET A 375 14.28 -1.52 0.43
C MET A 375 14.47 -3.03 0.22
N ALA A 376 13.77 -3.59 -0.76
CA ALA A 376 13.87 -5.00 -1.13
C ALA A 376 15.30 -5.40 -1.53
N ALA A 377 15.94 -4.60 -2.38
CA ALA A 377 17.31 -4.85 -2.81
C ALA A 377 18.30 -4.86 -1.62
N ASP A 378 18.15 -3.91 -0.70
CA ASP A 378 19.00 -3.82 0.49
C ASP A 378 18.76 -5.01 1.45
N ALA A 379 17.50 -5.45 1.59
CA ALA A 379 17.17 -6.63 2.39
C ALA A 379 17.78 -7.91 1.79
N VAL A 380 17.68 -8.10 0.47
CA VAL A 380 18.26 -9.27 -0.21
C VAL A 380 19.80 -9.25 -0.18
N ASP A 381 20.42 -8.07 -0.34
CA ASP A 381 21.89 -7.94 -0.21
C ASP A 381 22.37 -8.38 1.19
N ASN A 382 21.65 -8.00 2.24
CA ASN A 382 21.95 -8.46 3.59
C ASN A 382 21.66 -9.95 3.79
N ALA A 383 20.55 -10.46 3.25
CA ALA A 383 20.21 -11.88 3.30
C ALA A 383 21.27 -12.73 2.59
N THR A 384 21.80 -12.27 1.47
CA THR A 384 22.90 -12.90 0.74
C THR A 384 24.15 -13.01 1.60
N PHE A 385 24.50 -11.95 2.35
CA PHE A 385 25.66 -11.94 3.25
C PHE A 385 25.45 -12.88 4.45
N ILE A 386 24.33 -12.79 5.15
CA ILE A 386 24.02 -13.61 6.35
C ILE A 386 23.88 -15.08 5.97
N GLY A 387 23.18 -15.39 4.89
CA GLY A 387 22.96 -16.76 4.39
C GLY A 387 24.16 -17.37 3.67
N LYS A 388 25.25 -16.60 3.51
CA LYS A 388 26.46 -17.00 2.74
C LYS A 388 26.10 -17.51 1.34
N LEU A 389 25.18 -16.80 0.67
CA LEU A 389 24.71 -17.13 -0.67
C LEU A 389 25.66 -16.53 -1.72
N ASN A 390 25.63 -17.07 -2.94
CA ASN A 390 26.35 -16.49 -4.06
C ASN A 390 25.79 -15.10 -4.35
N LYS A 391 26.64 -14.12 -4.58
CA LYS A 391 26.22 -12.74 -4.82
C LYS A 391 25.74 -12.55 -6.24
N GLU A 392 24.46 -12.25 -6.40
CA GLU A 392 23.81 -11.93 -7.68
C GLU A 392 23.32 -10.50 -7.71
N LYS A 393 23.24 -9.90 -8.92
CA LYS A 393 22.81 -8.51 -9.10
C LYS A 393 21.28 -8.36 -9.02
N CYS A 394 20.83 -7.30 -8.38
CA CYS A 394 19.43 -6.88 -8.43
C CYS A 394 19.06 -6.40 -9.85
N THR A 395 18.01 -6.98 -10.42
CA THR A 395 17.48 -6.64 -11.76
C THR A 395 16.09 -6.04 -11.72
N THR A 396 15.54 -5.78 -10.53
CA THR A 396 14.15 -5.32 -10.34
C THR A 396 13.86 -3.94 -10.92
N ALA A 397 14.87 -3.13 -11.24
CA ALA A 397 14.68 -1.82 -11.89
C ALA A 397 14.00 -1.93 -13.26
N GLU A 398 14.16 -3.07 -13.94
CA GLU A 398 13.62 -3.33 -15.28
C GLU A 398 12.60 -4.50 -15.30
N ALA A 399 12.26 -5.04 -14.13
CA ALA A 399 11.34 -6.15 -14.00
C ALA A 399 9.89 -5.70 -14.19
N LYS A 400 9.22 -6.21 -15.21
CA LYS A 400 7.79 -5.99 -15.39
C LYS A 400 7.01 -6.71 -14.29
N ILE A 401 6.01 -6.02 -13.73
CA ILE A 401 5.15 -6.50 -12.67
C ILE A 401 3.77 -6.72 -13.25
N GLY A 402 3.21 -7.90 -13.01
CA GLY A 402 1.93 -8.30 -13.54
C GLY A 402 1.97 -8.72 -15.01
N ASP A 403 0.82 -9.16 -15.50
CA ASP A 403 0.59 -9.55 -16.89
C ASP A 403 -0.89 -9.30 -17.21
N GLU A 404 -1.19 -8.09 -17.65
CA GLU A 404 -2.57 -7.65 -17.92
C GLU A 404 -3.25 -8.52 -18.97
N LEU A 405 -2.51 -8.92 -20.01
CA LEU A 405 -3.03 -9.79 -21.05
C LEU A 405 -3.39 -11.20 -20.52
N GLU A 406 -2.54 -11.76 -19.67
CA GLU A 406 -2.85 -13.03 -18.99
C GLU A 406 -4.10 -12.90 -18.11
N LYS A 407 -4.23 -11.80 -17.37
CA LYS A 407 -5.40 -11.50 -16.54
C LYS A 407 -6.67 -11.42 -17.37
N GLU A 408 -6.64 -10.67 -18.47
CA GLU A 408 -7.77 -10.56 -19.39
C GLU A 408 -8.16 -11.91 -20.00
N ASN A 409 -7.18 -12.69 -20.48
CA ASN A 409 -7.42 -14.02 -21.04
C ASN A 409 -8.10 -14.95 -20.03
N ARG A 410 -7.66 -14.96 -18.76
CA ARG A 410 -8.27 -15.77 -17.69
C ARG A 410 -9.69 -15.30 -17.36
N ILE A 411 -9.95 -14.00 -17.37
CA ILE A 411 -11.31 -13.46 -17.19
C ILE A 411 -12.19 -13.92 -18.39
N GLN A 412 -11.69 -13.89 -19.61
CA GLN A 412 -12.43 -14.39 -20.78
C GLN A 412 -12.70 -15.91 -20.70
N GLU A 413 -11.78 -16.70 -20.17
CA GLU A 413 -12.00 -18.13 -19.90
C GLU A 413 -13.12 -18.35 -18.86
N ILE A 414 -13.17 -17.54 -17.81
CA ILE A 414 -14.26 -17.57 -16.82
C ILE A 414 -15.61 -17.24 -17.49
N LEU A 415 -15.65 -16.21 -18.32
CA LEU A 415 -16.85 -15.78 -19.02
C LEU A 415 -17.34 -16.78 -20.08
N LYS A 416 -16.45 -17.56 -20.70
CA LYS A 416 -16.83 -18.68 -21.57
C LYS A 416 -17.53 -19.82 -20.82
N GLN A 417 -17.20 -20.01 -19.53
CA GLN A 417 -17.85 -21.03 -18.69
C GLN A 417 -19.21 -20.55 -18.15
N ASP A 418 -19.30 -19.26 -17.83
CA ASP A 418 -20.54 -18.63 -17.33
C ASP A 418 -20.60 -17.16 -17.77
N ALA A 419 -21.36 -16.90 -18.83
CA ALA A 419 -21.53 -15.56 -19.42
C ALA A 419 -22.26 -14.59 -18.46
N SER A 420 -23.02 -15.08 -17.48
CA SER A 420 -23.73 -14.23 -16.52
C SER A 420 -22.77 -13.45 -15.59
N LEU A 421 -21.53 -13.94 -15.45
CA LEU A 421 -20.47 -13.29 -14.67
C LEU A 421 -19.95 -11.99 -15.29
N ALA A 422 -20.33 -11.68 -16.56
CA ALA A 422 -20.05 -10.38 -17.19
C ALA A 422 -20.85 -9.23 -16.54
N GLU A 423 -21.91 -9.55 -15.81
CA GLU A 423 -22.72 -8.55 -15.12
C GLU A 423 -21.89 -7.77 -14.09
N LYS A 424 -22.12 -6.44 -14.06
CA LYS A 424 -21.52 -5.58 -13.04
C LYS A 424 -22.08 -5.91 -11.66
N ILE A 425 -21.26 -5.86 -10.63
CA ILE A 425 -21.70 -6.01 -9.24
C ILE A 425 -22.60 -4.84 -8.80
N HIS A 426 -22.43 -3.65 -9.43
CA HIS A 426 -23.27 -2.49 -9.20
C HIS A 426 -23.13 -1.49 -10.35
N ALA A 427 -24.22 -0.77 -10.69
CA ALA A 427 -24.28 0.14 -11.84
C ALA A 427 -23.24 1.30 -11.79
N LYS A 428 -22.94 1.81 -10.59
CA LYS A 428 -21.98 2.92 -10.39
C LYS A 428 -20.50 2.54 -10.61
N TYR A 429 -20.15 1.25 -10.61
CA TYR A 429 -18.76 0.82 -10.66
C TYR A 429 -18.50 -0.10 -11.85
N PRO A 430 -17.28 -0.13 -12.39
CA PRO A 430 -16.94 -0.97 -13.54
C PRO A 430 -16.76 -2.45 -13.19
N PHE A 431 -16.74 -2.81 -11.91
CA PHE A 431 -16.41 -4.14 -11.43
C PHE A 431 -17.47 -5.18 -11.81
N THR A 432 -17.02 -6.34 -12.28
CA THR A 432 -17.88 -7.45 -12.69
C THR A 432 -17.82 -8.64 -11.73
N LYS A 433 -18.81 -9.53 -11.79
CA LYS A 433 -18.83 -10.78 -11.02
C LYS A 433 -17.64 -11.68 -11.39
N ALA A 434 -17.19 -11.66 -12.67
CA ALA A 434 -16.03 -12.42 -13.13
C ALA A 434 -14.73 -12.03 -12.41
N GLN A 435 -14.58 -10.77 -12.01
CA GLN A 435 -13.41 -10.33 -11.25
C GLN A 435 -13.36 -10.93 -9.84
N ILE A 436 -14.53 -11.21 -9.21
CA ILE A 436 -14.60 -11.92 -7.93
C ILE A 436 -14.12 -13.36 -8.12
N VAL A 437 -14.60 -14.05 -9.15
CA VAL A 437 -14.19 -15.43 -9.46
C VAL A 437 -12.69 -15.49 -9.79
N TYR A 438 -12.20 -14.51 -10.55
CA TYR A 438 -10.78 -14.39 -10.86
C TYR A 438 -9.92 -14.25 -9.61
N ALA A 439 -10.34 -13.39 -8.69
CA ALA A 439 -9.62 -13.15 -7.44
C ALA A 439 -9.54 -14.41 -6.55
N VAL A 440 -10.61 -15.19 -6.47
CA VAL A 440 -10.62 -16.47 -5.74
C VAL A 440 -9.69 -17.49 -6.42
N LYS A 441 -9.80 -17.67 -7.74
CA LYS A 441 -9.05 -18.69 -8.48
C LYS A 441 -7.56 -18.37 -8.65
N TYR A 442 -7.23 -17.09 -8.84
CA TYR A 442 -5.90 -16.68 -9.32
C TYR A 442 -5.18 -15.67 -8.44
N GLU A 443 -5.87 -15.08 -7.43
CA GLU A 443 -5.26 -14.08 -6.54
C GLU A 443 -5.31 -14.49 -5.05
N MET A 444 -5.61 -15.75 -4.75
CA MET A 444 -5.67 -16.32 -3.40
C MET A 444 -6.63 -15.59 -2.46
N ALA A 445 -7.70 -14.98 -2.96
CA ALA A 445 -8.73 -14.39 -2.11
C ALA A 445 -9.56 -15.48 -1.44
N ILE A 446 -9.79 -15.37 -0.12
CA ILE A 446 -10.40 -16.43 0.70
C ILE A 446 -11.65 -15.93 1.44
N CYS A 447 -11.72 -14.62 1.73
CA CYS A 447 -12.83 -14.02 2.44
C CYS A 447 -13.39 -12.80 1.69
N ILE A 448 -14.58 -12.33 2.10
CA ILE A 448 -15.23 -11.15 1.50
C ILE A 448 -14.34 -9.92 1.60
N GLU A 449 -13.62 -9.76 2.71
CA GLU A 449 -12.71 -8.62 2.91
C GLU A 449 -11.61 -8.59 1.86
N ASP A 450 -11.05 -9.75 1.48
CA ASP A 450 -10.00 -9.81 0.44
C ASP A 450 -10.50 -9.21 -0.87
N ILE A 451 -11.73 -9.54 -1.24
CA ILE A 451 -12.37 -9.03 -2.46
C ILE A 451 -12.67 -7.54 -2.31
N LEU A 452 -13.51 -7.17 -1.35
CA LEU A 452 -14.07 -5.82 -1.27
C LEU A 452 -13.07 -4.75 -0.82
N ALA A 453 -12.05 -5.13 -0.04
CA ALA A 453 -11.04 -4.19 0.42
C ALA A 453 -9.81 -4.12 -0.51
N ARG A 454 -9.34 -5.26 -1.08
CA ARG A 454 -8.01 -5.34 -1.72
C ARG A 454 -8.01 -5.72 -3.20
N ARG A 455 -9.09 -6.32 -3.73
CA ARG A 455 -9.18 -6.67 -5.16
C ARG A 455 -10.00 -5.63 -5.95
N ILE A 456 -11.18 -5.29 -5.46
CA ILE A 456 -12.06 -4.31 -6.11
C ILE A 456 -12.21 -2.98 -5.35
N ARG A 457 -11.58 -2.82 -4.21
CA ARG A 457 -11.42 -1.58 -3.43
C ARG A 457 -12.71 -0.92 -2.91
N LEU A 458 -13.86 -1.56 -3.06
CA LEU A 458 -15.17 -0.96 -2.78
C LEU A 458 -15.33 -0.53 -1.30
N LEU A 459 -14.75 -1.28 -0.35
CA LEU A 459 -14.77 -0.90 1.07
C LEU A 459 -14.15 0.49 1.31
N PHE A 460 -13.09 0.81 0.57
CA PHE A 460 -12.42 2.13 0.68
C PHE A 460 -13.15 3.21 -0.12
N LEU A 461 -13.89 2.87 -1.17
CA LEU A 461 -14.62 3.82 -2.01
C LEU A 461 -15.98 4.18 -1.44
N ASP A 462 -16.73 3.17 -0.96
CA ASP A 462 -18.09 3.29 -0.44
C ASP A 462 -18.38 2.12 0.52
N ALA A 463 -18.16 2.35 1.80
CA ALA A 463 -18.27 1.31 2.82
C ALA A 463 -19.72 0.81 3.01
N ARG A 464 -20.73 1.68 2.82
CA ARG A 464 -22.14 1.31 2.92
C ARG A 464 -22.54 0.37 1.79
N LEU A 465 -22.14 0.71 0.56
CA LEU A 465 -22.38 -0.13 -0.61
C LEU A 465 -21.60 -1.46 -0.51
N ALA A 466 -20.39 -1.46 0.06
CA ALA A 466 -19.65 -2.69 0.28
C ALA A 466 -20.38 -3.66 1.21
N ILE A 467 -21.04 -3.16 2.27
CA ILE A 467 -21.89 -3.97 3.16
C ILE A 467 -23.10 -4.52 2.40
N GLU A 468 -23.78 -3.69 1.59
CA GLU A 468 -24.93 -4.10 0.79
C GLU A 468 -24.58 -5.23 -0.18
N LEU A 469 -23.42 -5.18 -0.80
CA LEU A 469 -22.97 -6.17 -1.78
C LEU A 469 -22.32 -7.42 -1.17
N ALA A 470 -22.02 -7.44 0.11
CA ALA A 470 -21.36 -8.57 0.78
C ALA A 470 -22.10 -9.91 0.59
N PRO A 471 -23.45 -9.99 0.65
CA PRO A 471 -24.18 -11.25 0.39
C PRO A 471 -23.97 -11.78 -1.03
N MET A 472 -23.97 -10.91 -2.04
CA MET A 472 -23.70 -11.29 -3.43
C MET A 472 -22.27 -11.82 -3.58
N VAL A 473 -21.28 -11.10 -3.01
CA VAL A 473 -19.87 -11.52 -3.06
C VAL A 473 -19.69 -12.89 -2.39
N ALA A 474 -20.27 -13.11 -1.21
CA ALA A 474 -20.22 -14.40 -0.53
C ALA A 474 -20.79 -15.53 -1.40
N SER A 475 -21.97 -15.32 -2.01
CA SER A 475 -22.63 -16.34 -2.83
C SER A 475 -21.85 -16.69 -4.09
N ILE A 476 -21.09 -15.72 -4.67
CA ILE A 476 -20.22 -15.96 -5.81
C ILE A 476 -18.95 -16.72 -5.39
N MET A 477 -18.37 -16.40 -4.23
CA MET A 477 -17.13 -17.02 -3.74
C MET A 477 -17.34 -18.46 -3.28
N ALA A 478 -18.46 -18.76 -2.61
CA ALA A 478 -18.71 -20.03 -1.92
C ALA A 478 -18.49 -21.27 -2.78
N PRO A 479 -19.01 -21.37 -4.03
CA PRO A 479 -18.78 -22.55 -4.88
C PRO A 479 -17.32 -22.79 -5.22
N TYR A 480 -16.52 -21.73 -5.41
CA TYR A 480 -15.11 -21.84 -5.79
C TYR A 480 -14.20 -22.11 -4.59
N LEU A 481 -14.70 -21.89 -3.38
CA LEU A 481 -14.00 -22.18 -2.12
C LEU A 481 -14.53 -23.48 -1.46
N GLU A 482 -15.48 -24.18 -2.11
CA GLU A 482 -16.15 -25.38 -1.59
C GLU A 482 -16.80 -25.12 -0.20
N LYS A 483 -17.48 -23.98 -0.06
CA LYS A 483 -18.13 -23.51 1.17
C LYS A 483 -19.64 -23.59 1.09
N ASP A 484 -20.27 -23.74 2.25
CA ASP A 484 -21.72 -23.87 2.41
C ASP A 484 -22.38 -22.53 2.83
N LYS A 485 -23.70 -22.58 3.02
CA LYS A 485 -24.50 -21.43 3.47
C LYS A 485 -24.14 -20.95 4.88
N SER A 486 -23.60 -21.83 5.73
CA SER A 486 -23.16 -21.43 7.08
C SER A 486 -21.93 -20.55 7.02
N TRP A 487 -20.99 -20.86 6.11
CA TRP A 487 -19.83 -20.02 5.83
C TRP A 487 -20.25 -18.67 5.26
N GLU A 488 -21.17 -18.63 4.27
CA GLU A 488 -21.67 -17.35 3.72
C GLU A 488 -22.21 -16.45 4.83
N ALA A 489 -23.05 -16.98 5.72
CA ALA A 489 -23.64 -16.20 6.81
C ALA A 489 -22.58 -15.69 7.81
N ALA A 490 -21.59 -16.51 8.13
CA ALA A 490 -20.48 -16.14 9.01
C ALA A 490 -19.61 -15.04 8.40
N GLU A 491 -19.26 -15.18 7.11
CA GLU A 491 -18.45 -14.20 6.37
C GLU A 491 -19.15 -12.85 6.21
N ILE A 492 -20.45 -12.85 5.86
CA ILE A 492 -21.27 -11.62 5.77
C ILE A 492 -21.27 -10.89 7.11
N LYS A 493 -21.49 -11.62 8.21
CA LYS A 493 -21.47 -11.05 9.57
C LYS A 493 -20.11 -10.47 9.92
N SER A 494 -19.04 -11.22 9.69
CA SER A 494 -17.66 -10.80 9.98
C SER A 494 -17.29 -9.56 9.18
N PHE A 495 -17.53 -9.57 7.86
CA PHE A 495 -17.25 -8.42 7.00
C PHE A 495 -18.06 -7.19 7.39
N THR A 496 -19.36 -7.35 7.72
CA THR A 496 -20.21 -6.23 8.16
C THR A 496 -19.66 -5.59 9.44
N GLN A 497 -19.26 -6.41 10.43
CA GLN A 497 -18.65 -5.92 11.67
C GLN A 497 -17.35 -5.15 11.43
N LEU A 498 -16.57 -5.55 10.43
CA LEU A 498 -15.37 -4.82 10.00
C LEU A 498 -15.74 -3.54 9.27
N ALA A 499 -16.63 -3.61 8.28
CA ALA A 499 -16.94 -2.51 7.37
C ALA A 499 -17.64 -1.32 8.05
N VAL A 500 -18.41 -1.55 9.12
CA VAL A 500 -19.00 -0.42 9.89
C VAL A 500 -17.95 0.49 10.51
N LYS A 501 -16.71 0.05 10.70
CA LYS A 501 -15.58 0.89 11.16
C LYS A 501 -15.12 1.91 10.12
N TYR A 502 -15.52 1.71 8.86
CA TYR A 502 -15.21 2.60 7.74
C TYR A 502 -16.33 3.63 7.47
N ILE A 503 -17.39 3.61 8.27
CA ILE A 503 -18.53 4.54 8.17
C ILE A 503 -18.46 5.53 9.31
N LEU A 504 -18.48 6.83 9.00
CA LEU A 504 -18.64 7.86 10.02
C LEU A 504 -20.07 7.85 10.56
N LYS A 505 -20.16 7.95 11.88
CA LYS A 505 -21.43 8.10 12.61
C LYS A 505 -21.89 9.55 12.65
#